data_56b6d602cb9017764a82b259bc7eb5f3
#
_entry.id   56b6d602cb9017764a82b259bc7eb5f3
#
_cell.length_a   1.000
_cell.length_b   1.000
_cell.length_c   1.000
_cell.angle_alpha   90.00
_cell.angle_beta   90.00
_cell.angle_gamma   90.00
#
_symmetry.space_group_name_H-M   'P 1'
#
loop_
_entity.id
_entity.type
_entity.pdbx_description
1 polymer ?
#
loop_
_entity_poly.entity_id
_entity_poly.type
_entity_poly.pdbx_seq_one_letter_code
_entity_poly.pdbx_strand_id
1 'polypeptide(L)'
;MKQVLVIGGSGHVSGAVVRAALADGYKVYTLTRGNRPAVGQVVELHADRHDADAVQKVMQSIAGERFDAVIDCICYNADDMKQDLEIFAPAAGTLLFVSTDWVYEPTLRRYPQPVENSPYLTCDHDGFESYGWGKLMAENYLREHAPANLKYTIFRPCHIYGMPSELGCFPGHCRDKELIAKLLKGEPLKLVENGRMLQQPIDCDDLAKTMISCIGNEKANGKAFNMAGPDIVESRKYYEIIADVLGVELKTESVDYDKHLQERPGQRPFLFHRIYKLDDLANAGVYVPATPLAEGLKKHTLAMRKKLGL
;
A
#
# COMPACT_ATOMS: atom_id res chain seq x y z
N MET A 1 18.21 18.49 -12.22
CA MET A 1 17.44 18.52 -10.95
C MET A 1 16.75 17.15 -10.85
N LYS A 2 16.80 16.49 -9.68
CA LYS A 2 16.07 15.22 -9.49
C LYS A 2 14.58 15.47 -9.57
N GLN A 3 13.85 14.66 -10.31
CA GLN A 3 12.40 14.82 -10.44
C GLN A 3 11.66 13.49 -10.57
N VAL A 4 10.45 13.43 -10.02
CA VAL A 4 9.59 12.26 -10.07
C VAL A 4 8.18 12.64 -10.50
N LEU A 5 7.50 11.70 -11.16
CA LEU A 5 6.06 11.77 -11.44
C LEU A 5 5.34 10.73 -10.58
N VAL A 6 4.37 11.17 -9.79
CA VAL A 6 3.51 10.29 -8.99
C VAL A 6 2.13 10.21 -9.64
N ILE A 7 1.76 9.03 -10.14
CA ILE A 7 0.40 8.76 -10.63
C ILE A 7 -0.49 8.48 -9.42
N GLY A 8 -1.39 9.43 -9.12
CA GLY A 8 -1.99 9.68 -7.83
C GLY A 8 -1.34 10.90 -7.16
N GLY A 9 -1.28 10.98 -5.83
CA GLY A 9 -0.58 12.08 -5.13
C GLY A 9 -1.34 12.61 -3.91
N SER A 10 -2.67 12.48 -3.86
CA SER A 10 -3.52 12.93 -2.76
C SER A 10 -4.13 11.78 -1.93
N GLY A 11 -3.81 10.54 -2.24
CA GLY A 11 -4.27 9.34 -1.52
C GLY A 11 -3.42 8.98 -0.31
N HIS A 12 -3.75 7.88 0.36
CA HIS A 12 -3.04 7.40 1.55
C HIS A 12 -1.57 7.09 1.22
N VAL A 13 -1.32 6.14 0.31
CA VAL A 13 0.04 5.75 -0.11
C VAL A 13 0.67 6.84 -0.95
N SER A 14 -0.02 7.31 -1.99
CA SER A 14 0.54 8.29 -2.92
C SER A 14 0.87 9.62 -2.27
N GLY A 15 0.10 10.07 -1.27
CA GLY A 15 0.41 11.27 -0.49
C GLY A 15 1.66 11.08 0.39
N ALA A 16 1.87 9.88 0.95
CA ALA A 16 3.10 9.56 1.66
C ALA A 16 4.32 9.56 0.72
N VAL A 17 4.17 8.99 -0.48
CA VAL A 17 5.22 9.02 -1.52
C VAL A 17 5.59 10.45 -1.91
N VAL A 18 4.60 11.32 -2.11
CA VAL A 18 4.85 12.74 -2.39
C VAL A 18 5.65 13.40 -1.26
N ARG A 19 5.25 13.18 0.01
CA ARG A 19 6.00 13.74 1.16
C ARG A 19 7.44 13.24 1.21
N ALA A 20 7.65 11.93 1.02
CA ALA A 20 8.99 11.33 1.03
C ALA A 20 9.86 11.87 -0.12
N ALA A 21 9.32 11.98 -1.33
CA ALA A 21 10.04 12.53 -2.47
C ALA A 21 10.42 14.01 -2.28
N LEU A 22 9.50 14.82 -1.75
CA LEU A 22 9.79 16.24 -1.42
C LEU A 22 10.88 16.35 -0.34
N ALA A 23 10.83 15.50 0.70
CA ALA A 23 11.82 15.48 1.77
C ALA A 23 13.22 15.11 1.25
N ASP A 24 13.32 14.25 0.23
CA ASP A 24 14.57 13.87 -0.44
C ASP A 24 15.00 14.87 -1.54
N GLY A 25 14.33 16.01 -1.64
CA GLY A 25 14.70 17.10 -2.54
C GLY A 25 14.32 16.90 -4.00
N TYR A 26 13.39 16.00 -4.31
CA TYR A 26 12.86 15.87 -5.66
C TYR A 26 11.88 17.00 -6.00
N LYS A 27 11.93 17.47 -7.25
CA LYS A 27 10.80 18.18 -7.86
C LYS A 27 9.72 17.12 -8.16
N VAL A 28 8.56 17.30 -7.58
CA VAL A 28 7.48 16.29 -7.67
C VAL A 28 6.38 16.80 -8.60
N TYR A 29 6.05 15.97 -9.57
CA TYR A 29 4.84 16.10 -10.39
C TYR A 29 3.81 15.10 -9.89
N THR A 30 2.53 15.49 -9.90
CA THR A 30 1.43 14.58 -9.55
C THR A 30 0.40 14.56 -10.66
N LEU A 31 -0.03 13.35 -11.06
CA LEU A 31 -1.14 13.16 -11.99
C LEU A 31 -2.38 12.73 -11.21
N THR A 32 -3.38 13.63 -11.15
CA THR A 32 -4.63 13.40 -10.41
C THR A 32 -5.82 13.98 -11.16
N ARG A 33 -7.03 13.67 -10.72
CA ARG A 33 -8.25 14.31 -11.22
C ARG A 33 -8.51 15.72 -10.66
N GLY A 34 -7.65 16.22 -9.77
CA GLY A 34 -7.83 17.52 -9.14
C GLY A 34 -8.91 17.59 -8.05
N ASN A 35 -9.52 16.47 -7.64
CA ASN A 35 -10.65 16.44 -6.70
C ASN A 35 -10.24 16.61 -5.22
N ARG A 36 -8.96 16.62 -4.93
CA ARG A 36 -8.41 16.80 -3.57
C ARG A 36 -7.23 17.76 -3.60
N PRO A 37 -6.98 18.48 -2.52
CA PRO A 37 -5.81 19.36 -2.43
C PRO A 37 -4.51 18.58 -2.65
N ALA A 38 -3.55 19.23 -3.27
CA ALA A 38 -2.20 18.72 -3.42
C ALA A 38 -1.53 18.51 -2.05
N VAL A 39 -0.61 17.57 -1.99
CA VAL A 39 0.23 17.31 -0.82
C VAL A 39 1.56 18.03 -1.01
N GLY A 40 1.77 19.12 -0.27
CA GLY A 40 3.01 19.91 -0.37
C GLY A 40 3.11 20.73 -1.66
N GLN A 41 4.33 21.15 -1.97
CA GLN A 41 4.60 22.01 -3.13
C GLN A 41 4.98 21.14 -4.34
N VAL A 42 4.02 20.89 -5.23
CA VAL A 42 4.16 19.98 -6.39
C VAL A 42 3.72 20.68 -7.68
N VAL A 43 4.10 20.12 -8.82
CA VAL A 43 3.54 20.47 -10.13
C VAL A 43 2.33 19.59 -10.37
N GLU A 44 1.14 20.18 -10.36
CA GLU A 44 -0.11 19.44 -10.53
C GLU A 44 -0.43 19.24 -12.01
N LEU A 45 -0.66 17.99 -12.40
CA LEU A 45 -1.15 17.58 -13.70
C LEU A 45 -2.55 16.98 -13.49
N HIS A 46 -3.53 17.45 -14.25
CA HIS A 46 -4.93 17.05 -14.07
C HIS A 46 -5.44 16.23 -15.25
N ALA A 47 -5.65 14.94 -15.03
CA ALA A 47 -6.36 14.02 -15.92
C ALA A 47 -6.95 12.85 -15.13
N ASP A 48 -8.01 12.23 -15.66
CA ASP A 48 -8.39 10.89 -15.22
C ASP A 48 -7.47 9.88 -15.90
N ARG A 49 -6.83 8.98 -15.12
CA ARG A 49 -5.93 7.99 -15.71
C ARG A 49 -6.62 7.04 -16.70
N HIS A 50 -7.94 6.85 -16.57
CA HIS A 50 -8.72 6.03 -17.49
C HIS A 50 -9.14 6.75 -18.76
N ASP A 51 -8.83 8.04 -18.91
CA ASP A 51 -8.94 8.81 -20.15
C ASP A 51 -7.55 8.94 -20.77
N ALA A 52 -7.20 7.99 -21.63
CA ALA A 52 -5.88 7.92 -22.26
C ALA A 52 -5.55 9.17 -23.08
N ASP A 53 -6.54 9.76 -23.76
CA ASP A 53 -6.35 10.97 -24.56
C ASP A 53 -6.05 12.18 -23.69
N ALA A 54 -6.75 12.32 -22.56
CA ALA A 54 -6.49 13.38 -21.58
C ALA A 54 -5.10 13.23 -20.95
N VAL A 55 -4.72 12.00 -20.57
CA VAL A 55 -3.39 11.68 -20.02
C VAL A 55 -2.32 12.00 -21.05
N GLN A 56 -2.49 11.60 -22.30
CA GLN A 56 -1.52 11.86 -23.36
C GLN A 56 -1.34 13.38 -23.62
N LYS A 57 -2.43 14.15 -23.65
CA LYS A 57 -2.37 15.63 -23.78
C LYS A 57 -1.61 16.26 -22.63
N VAL A 58 -1.84 15.82 -21.40
CA VAL A 58 -1.14 16.35 -20.23
C VAL A 58 0.35 15.98 -20.31
N MET A 59 0.71 14.76 -20.69
CA MET A 59 2.11 14.37 -20.84
C MET A 59 2.79 15.14 -22.00
N GLN A 60 2.06 15.44 -23.08
CA GLN A 60 2.56 16.30 -24.16
C GLN A 60 2.84 17.74 -23.70
N SER A 61 2.06 18.29 -22.75
CA SER A 61 2.29 19.64 -22.22
C SER A 61 3.60 19.77 -21.43
N ILE A 62 4.16 18.65 -20.99
CA ILE A 62 5.46 18.55 -20.32
C ILE A 62 6.46 17.75 -21.16
N ALA A 63 6.29 17.74 -22.48
CA ALA A 63 7.18 17.04 -23.40
C ALA A 63 8.62 17.53 -23.24
N GLY A 64 9.56 16.58 -23.10
CA GLY A 64 10.97 16.89 -22.83
C GLY A 64 11.37 16.75 -21.35
N GLU A 65 10.45 16.76 -20.42
CA GLU A 65 10.76 16.37 -19.03
C GLU A 65 11.18 14.90 -18.97
N ARG A 66 12.14 14.61 -18.08
CA ARG A 66 12.62 13.25 -17.80
C ARG A 66 12.58 13.04 -16.30
N PHE A 67 12.00 11.94 -15.87
CA PHE A 67 11.82 11.61 -14.47
C PHE A 67 12.83 10.51 -14.05
N ASP A 68 13.49 10.73 -12.92
CA ASP A 68 14.29 9.67 -12.29
C ASP A 68 13.41 8.47 -11.97
N ALA A 69 12.16 8.72 -11.58
CA ALA A 69 11.14 7.68 -11.46
C ALA A 69 9.74 8.18 -11.82
N VAL A 70 8.93 7.26 -12.38
CA VAL A 70 7.47 7.33 -12.38
C VAL A 70 6.99 6.34 -11.34
N ILE A 71 6.08 6.78 -10.45
CA ILE A 71 5.60 6.02 -9.30
C ILE A 71 4.09 5.86 -9.42
N ASP A 72 3.62 4.67 -9.79
CA ASP A 72 2.19 4.42 -9.89
C ASP A 72 1.63 3.78 -8.63
N CYS A 73 0.76 4.54 -7.95
CA CYS A 73 0.02 4.13 -6.76
C CYS A 73 -1.43 3.71 -7.06
N ILE A 74 -1.89 3.81 -8.31
CA ILE A 74 -3.29 3.61 -8.72
C ILE A 74 -3.44 2.75 -9.99
N CYS A 75 -2.43 1.99 -10.38
CA CYS A 75 -2.52 0.95 -11.39
C CYS A 75 -3.19 -0.29 -10.77
N TYR A 76 -4.34 -0.72 -11.26
CA TYR A 76 -5.15 -1.79 -10.67
C TYR A 76 -5.24 -3.06 -11.53
N ASN A 77 -4.85 -3.01 -12.80
CA ASN A 77 -4.96 -4.13 -13.73
C ASN A 77 -3.92 -4.05 -14.86
N ALA A 78 -3.95 -5.02 -15.78
CA ALA A 78 -3.02 -5.09 -16.90
C ALA A 78 -3.19 -3.92 -17.89
N ASP A 79 -4.41 -3.43 -18.11
CA ASP A 79 -4.66 -2.30 -19.02
C ASP A 79 -4.06 -1.00 -18.47
N ASP A 80 -4.15 -0.80 -17.16
CA ASP A 80 -3.49 0.31 -16.48
C ASP A 80 -1.97 0.23 -16.67
N MET A 81 -1.38 -0.96 -16.48
CA MET A 81 0.06 -1.16 -16.65
C MET A 81 0.49 -1.01 -18.10
N LYS A 82 -0.33 -1.45 -19.06
CA LYS A 82 -0.10 -1.21 -20.47
C LYS A 82 0.00 0.29 -20.77
N GLN A 83 -0.94 1.08 -20.27
CA GLN A 83 -0.90 2.54 -20.40
C GLN A 83 0.37 3.12 -19.76
N ASP A 84 0.80 2.61 -18.59
CA ASP A 84 2.03 3.06 -17.94
C ASP A 84 3.26 2.84 -18.84
N LEU A 85 3.35 1.68 -19.47
CA LEU A 85 4.47 1.36 -20.38
C LEU A 85 4.42 2.17 -21.67
N GLU A 86 3.24 2.48 -22.19
CA GLU A 86 3.09 3.23 -23.44
C GLU A 86 3.29 4.75 -23.25
N ILE A 87 2.75 5.32 -22.16
CA ILE A 87 2.69 6.78 -21.98
C ILE A 87 3.79 7.29 -21.04
N PHE A 88 4.02 6.63 -19.90
CA PHE A 88 4.90 7.16 -18.87
C PHE A 88 6.32 6.59 -18.93
N ALA A 89 6.48 5.31 -19.27
CA ALA A 89 7.78 4.67 -19.32
C ALA A 89 8.78 5.37 -20.26
N PRO A 90 8.39 5.94 -21.43
CA PRO A 90 9.32 6.68 -22.28
C PRO A 90 9.99 7.88 -21.61
N ALA A 91 9.37 8.44 -20.56
CA ALA A 91 9.92 9.56 -19.81
C ALA A 91 10.58 9.15 -18.48
N ALA A 92 10.53 7.85 -18.12
CA ALA A 92 10.96 7.31 -16.83
C ALA A 92 12.35 6.68 -16.88
N GLY A 93 13.19 6.97 -15.88
CA GLY A 93 14.39 6.18 -15.61
C GLY A 93 14.07 4.87 -14.87
N THR A 94 13.08 4.92 -13.98
CA THR A 94 12.59 3.77 -13.20
C THR A 94 11.06 3.83 -13.08
N LEU A 95 10.37 2.70 -13.21
CA LEU A 95 8.95 2.57 -12.89
C LEU A 95 8.81 1.87 -11.53
N LEU A 96 8.17 2.55 -10.58
CA LEU A 96 7.86 2.02 -9.26
C LEU A 96 6.36 1.71 -9.17
N PHE A 97 6.02 0.44 -9.03
CA PHE A 97 4.64 -0.03 -9.05
C PHE A 97 4.17 -0.51 -7.68
N VAL A 98 3.09 0.08 -7.17
CA VAL A 98 2.43 -0.36 -5.93
C VAL A 98 1.44 -1.47 -6.23
N SER A 99 1.85 -2.71 -5.99
CA SER A 99 1.03 -3.92 -6.02
C SER A 99 0.37 -4.18 -4.66
N THR A 100 0.22 -5.42 -4.24
CA THR A 100 -0.40 -5.85 -2.98
C THR A 100 0.10 -7.23 -2.56
N ASP A 101 0.04 -7.55 -1.27
CA ASP A 101 0.21 -8.92 -0.76
C ASP A 101 -0.94 -9.87 -1.15
N TRP A 102 -2.00 -9.35 -1.72
CA TRP A 102 -3.16 -10.11 -2.20
C TRP A 102 -2.89 -10.91 -3.47
N VAL A 103 -1.73 -10.75 -4.08
CA VAL A 103 -1.30 -11.57 -5.22
C VAL A 103 -0.95 -13.01 -4.82
N TYR A 104 -0.71 -13.27 -3.53
CA TYR A 104 -0.39 -14.62 -3.03
C TYR A 104 -1.65 -15.47 -2.83
N GLU A 105 -1.57 -16.76 -3.20
CA GLU A 105 -2.65 -17.72 -2.93
C GLU A 105 -2.86 -17.88 -1.41
N PRO A 106 -4.03 -17.51 -0.86
CA PRO A 106 -4.25 -17.47 0.57
C PRO A 106 -4.05 -18.82 1.27
N THR A 107 -4.51 -19.91 0.63
CA THR A 107 -4.49 -21.27 1.19
C THR A 107 -3.12 -21.94 1.16
N LEU A 108 -2.18 -21.39 0.39
CA LEU A 108 -0.85 -21.94 0.19
C LEU A 108 0.26 -21.01 0.73
N ARG A 109 -0.08 -20.08 1.62
CA ARG A 109 0.89 -19.17 2.22
C ARG A 109 1.94 -19.91 3.03
N ARG A 110 3.17 -19.39 2.97
CA ARG A 110 4.31 -19.80 3.81
C ARG A 110 4.56 -18.73 4.87
N TYR A 111 5.12 -19.10 6.00
CA TYR A 111 5.37 -18.16 7.09
C TYR A 111 6.84 -18.20 7.54
N PRO A 112 7.57 -17.06 7.51
CA PRO A 112 7.18 -15.79 6.88
C PRO A 112 7.09 -15.94 5.36
N GLN A 113 6.13 -15.23 4.73
CA GLN A 113 5.87 -15.29 3.30
C GLN A 113 7.05 -14.71 2.51
N PRO A 114 7.77 -15.51 1.70
CA PRO A 114 8.81 -14.99 0.82
C PRO A 114 8.21 -14.39 -0.46
N VAL A 115 9.02 -13.69 -1.23
CA VAL A 115 8.67 -13.30 -2.61
C VAL A 115 8.92 -14.46 -3.58
N GLU A 116 10.10 -15.05 -3.48
CA GLU A 116 10.54 -16.11 -4.39
C GLU A 116 9.83 -17.44 -4.11
N ASN A 117 9.52 -18.17 -5.19
CA ASN A 117 8.89 -19.48 -5.13
C ASN A 117 7.57 -19.51 -4.33
N SER A 118 6.86 -18.39 -4.30
CA SER A 118 5.57 -18.29 -3.65
C SER A 118 4.45 -18.70 -4.59
N PRO A 119 3.43 -19.43 -4.10
CA PRO A 119 2.20 -19.63 -4.85
C PRO A 119 1.46 -18.30 -5.01
N TYR A 120 1.14 -17.94 -6.24
CA TYR A 120 0.29 -16.81 -6.59
C TYR A 120 -1.12 -17.26 -6.88
N LEU A 121 -2.06 -16.31 -6.90
CA LEU A 121 -3.41 -16.56 -7.39
C LEU A 121 -3.36 -17.20 -8.78
N THR A 122 -4.18 -18.20 -9.01
CA THR A 122 -4.29 -18.92 -10.31
C THR A 122 -5.52 -18.51 -11.09
N CYS A 123 -6.47 -17.88 -10.45
CA CYS A 123 -7.70 -17.34 -11.03
C CYS A 123 -8.29 -16.25 -10.14
N ASP A 124 -9.31 -15.58 -10.64
CA ASP A 124 -10.15 -14.68 -9.85
C ASP A 124 -11.20 -15.52 -9.10
N HIS A 125 -10.87 -15.93 -7.88
CA HIS A 125 -11.76 -16.75 -7.07
C HIS A 125 -13.03 -16.00 -6.69
N ASP A 126 -14.19 -16.49 -7.09
CA ASP A 126 -15.52 -16.01 -6.71
C ASP A 126 -15.88 -14.55 -7.09
N GLY A 127 -15.14 -13.92 -8.00
CA GLY A 127 -15.39 -12.53 -8.42
C GLY A 127 -15.11 -11.48 -7.35
N PHE A 128 -14.60 -11.88 -6.19
CA PHE A 128 -14.21 -10.97 -5.11
C PHE A 128 -12.74 -10.50 -5.21
N GLU A 129 -11.98 -11.12 -6.07
CA GLU A 129 -10.54 -10.97 -6.13
C GLU A 129 -10.07 -10.11 -7.27
N SER A 130 -11.02 -9.43 -7.91
CA SER A 130 -10.72 -8.47 -8.95
C SER A 130 -9.55 -7.55 -8.59
N TYR A 131 -9.41 -7.17 -7.31
CA TYR A 131 -8.29 -6.35 -6.86
C TYR A 131 -6.95 -7.11 -6.86
N GLY A 132 -6.84 -8.25 -6.15
CA GLY A 132 -5.60 -9.05 -6.07
C GLY A 132 -5.21 -9.63 -7.42
N TRP A 133 -6.19 -10.18 -8.14
CA TRP A 133 -6.02 -10.71 -9.48
C TRP A 133 -5.59 -9.63 -10.47
N GLY A 134 -6.27 -8.47 -10.48
CA GLY A 134 -5.91 -7.35 -11.33
C GLY A 134 -4.48 -6.86 -11.10
N LYS A 135 -4.06 -6.74 -9.82
CA LYS A 135 -2.68 -6.40 -9.46
C LYS A 135 -1.68 -7.45 -9.95
N LEU A 136 -2.00 -8.74 -9.81
CA LEU A 136 -1.14 -9.82 -10.32
C LEU A 136 -1.00 -9.76 -11.84
N MET A 137 -2.09 -9.49 -12.56
CA MET A 137 -2.05 -9.33 -14.01
C MET A 137 -1.22 -8.12 -14.43
N ALA A 138 -1.29 -7.01 -13.68
CA ALA A 138 -0.43 -5.85 -13.89
C ALA A 138 1.06 -6.19 -13.66
N GLU A 139 1.39 -6.96 -12.59
CA GLU A 139 2.75 -7.43 -12.36
C GLU A 139 3.28 -8.32 -13.49
N ASN A 140 2.44 -9.25 -13.98
CA ASN A 140 2.82 -10.15 -15.07
C ASN A 140 3.02 -9.37 -16.37
N TYR A 141 2.10 -8.44 -16.67
CA TYR A 141 2.23 -7.59 -17.86
C TYR A 141 3.52 -6.75 -17.82
N LEU A 142 3.85 -6.16 -16.67
CA LEU A 142 5.10 -5.41 -16.47
C LEU A 142 6.33 -6.29 -16.72
N ARG A 143 6.39 -7.50 -16.14
CA ARG A 143 7.54 -8.41 -16.31
C ARG A 143 7.73 -8.85 -17.75
N GLU A 144 6.62 -9.06 -18.47
CA GLU A 144 6.62 -9.58 -19.83
C GLU A 144 6.91 -8.49 -20.88
N HIS A 145 6.46 -7.25 -20.63
CA HIS A 145 6.45 -6.20 -21.64
C HIS A 145 7.33 -4.98 -21.31
N ALA A 146 7.99 -4.96 -20.15
CA ALA A 146 8.87 -3.85 -19.82
C ALA A 146 9.99 -3.69 -20.87
N PRO A 147 10.18 -2.48 -21.42
CA PRO A 147 11.31 -2.23 -22.32
C PRO A 147 12.64 -2.57 -21.65
N ALA A 148 13.59 -3.13 -22.40
CA ALA A 148 14.88 -3.59 -21.86
C ALA A 148 15.69 -2.50 -21.14
N ASN A 149 15.47 -1.23 -21.48
CA ASN A 149 16.12 -0.08 -20.87
C ASN A 149 15.34 0.52 -19.70
N LEU A 150 14.11 0.05 -19.40
CA LEU A 150 13.31 0.49 -18.28
C LEU A 150 13.66 -0.32 -17.03
N LYS A 151 14.11 0.34 -15.98
CA LYS A 151 14.20 -0.27 -14.65
C LYS A 151 12.82 -0.25 -13.99
N TYR A 152 12.50 -1.28 -13.22
CA TYR A 152 11.26 -1.28 -12.47
C TYR A 152 11.40 -2.01 -11.12
N THR A 153 10.55 -1.64 -10.18
CA THR A 153 10.43 -2.32 -8.89
C THR A 153 8.96 -2.44 -8.50
N ILE A 154 8.58 -3.60 -7.99
CA ILE A 154 7.21 -3.93 -7.57
C ILE A 154 7.15 -3.98 -6.05
N PHE A 155 6.18 -3.29 -5.44
CA PHE A 155 5.98 -3.29 -4.00
C PHE A 155 4.68 -3.99 -3.65
N ARG A 156 4.73 -4.96 -2.73
CA ARG A 156 3.58 -5.75 -2.25
C ARG A 156 3.31 -5.42 -0.78
N PRO A 157 2.68 -4.26 -0.51
CA PRO A 157 2.35 -3.91 0.85
C PRO A 157 1.27 -4.81 1.42
N CYS A 158 1.41 -5.10 2.71
CA CYS A 158 0.41 -5.72 3.55
C CYS A 158 -0.61 -4.68 4.07
N HIS A 159 -1.03 -4.77 5.34
CA HIS A 159 -1.86 -3.74 5.95
C HIS A 159 -1.07 -2.44 6.16
N ILE A 160 -1.44 -1.38 5.44
CA ILE A 160 -0.83 -0.05 5.56
C ILE A 160 -1.67 0.79 6.51
N TYR A 161 -1.05 1.37 7.54
CA TYR A 161 -1.68 2.33 8.44
C TYR A 161 -1.01 3.71 8.37
N GLY A 162 -1.60 4.72 9.00
CA GLY A 162 -1.11 6.11 9.00
C GLY A 162 -2.09 7.07 8.33
N MET A 163 -1.91 8.38 8.57
CA MET A 163 -2.78 9.41 7.98
C MET A 163 -2.65 9.46 6.45
N PRO A 164 -3.76 9.77 5.73
CA PRO A 164 -5.10 10.15 6.19
C PRO A 164 -6.08 8.97 6.32
N SER A 165 -5.61 7.71 6.30
CA SER A 165 -6.48 6.53 6.37
C SER A 165 -7.20 6.44 7.71
N GLU A 166 -8.34 5.74 7.72
CA GLU A 166 -9.01 5.37 8.96
C GLU A 166 -8.24 4.24 9.66
N LEU A 167 -8.39 4.14 10.99
CA LEU A 167 -7.82 3.07 11.81
C LEU A 167 -8.51 1.72 11.60
N GLY A 168 -7.87 0.67 12.07
CA GLY A 168 -8.38 -0.70 12.05
C GLY A 168 -7.62 -1.59 11.06
N CYS A 169 -7.58 -2.89 11.34
CA CYS A 169 -6.93 -3.89 10.50
C CYS A 169 -7.87 -5.07 10.19
N PHE A 170 -7.49 -5.88 9.21
CA PHE A 170 -8.19 -7.12 8.91
C PHE A 170 -7.86 -8.24 9.93
N PRO A 171 -8.75 -9.22 10.06
CA PRO A 171 -10.12 -9.26 9.55
C PRO A 171 -11.08 -8.42 10.41
N GLY A 172 -12.18 -7.99 9.80
CA GLY A 172 -13.32 -7.39 10.50
C GLY A 172 -13.38 -5.86 10.47
N HIS A 173 -12.38 -5.17 10.99
CA HIS A 173 -12.42 -3.72 11.22
C HIS A 173 -11.46 -2.89 10.34
N CYS A 174 -11.12 -3.37 9.15
CA CYS A 174 -10.21 -2.59 8.30
C CYS A 174 -10.82 -1.23 7.93
N ARG A 175 -10.08 -0.17 8.26
CA ARG A 175 -10.48 1.23 7.99
C ARG A 175 -11.88 1.55 8.53
N ASP A 176 -12.10 1.19 9.80
CA ASP A 176 -13.37 1.39 10.49
C ASP A 176 -13.48 2.84 10.98
N LYS A 177 -14.33 3.62 10.31
CA LYS A 177 -14.58 5.04 10.65
C LYS A 177 -15.15 5.23 12.06
N GLU A 178 -15.79 4.21 12.61
CA GLU A 178 -16.43 4.25 13.92
C GLU A 178 -15.54 3.71 15.04
N LEU A 179 -14.34 3.18 14.71
CA LEU A 179 -13.48 2.47 15.65
C LEU A 179 -13.20 3.29 16.93
N ILE A 180 -12.76 4.55 16.77
CA ILE A 180 -12.45 5.41 17.92
C ILE A 180 -13.71 5.66 18.76
N ALA A 181 -14.83 5.95 18.12
CA ALA A 181 -16.09 6.20 18.82
C ALA A 181 -16.58 4.97 19.60
N LYS A 182 -16.48 3.76 19.01
CA LYS A 182 -16.81 2.49 19.66
C LYS A 182 -15.94 2.27 20.91
N LEU A 183 -14.62 2.43 20.76
CA LEU A 183 -13.68 2.26 21.88
C LEU A 183 -13.97 3.25 23.02
N LEU A 184 -14.18 4.53 22.71
CA LEU A 184 -14.49 5.55 23.73
C LEU A 184 -15.82 5.31 24.45
N LYS A 185 -16.81 4.67 23.79
CA LYS A 185 -18.08 4.26 24.41
C LYS A 185 -17.97 2.94 25.18
N GLY A 186 -16.82 2.25 25.12
CA GLY A 186 -16.64 0.94 25.74
C GLY A 186 -17.47 -0.16 25.07
N GLU A 187 -17.81 0.01 23.79
CA GLU A 187 -18.47 -1.02 22.99
C GLU A 187 -17.48 -2.15 22.66
N PRO A 188 -17.87 -3.43 22.76
CA PRO A 188 -16.98 -4.53 22.44
C PRO A 188 -16.69 -4.61 20.94
N LEU A 189 -15.42 -4.82 20.59
CA LEU A 189 -15.03 -5.11 19.20
C LEU A 189 -15.16 -6.60 18.89
N LYS A 190 -15.81 -6.93 17.78
CA LYS A 190 -15.95 -8.31 17.28
C LYS A 190 -14.66 -8.72 16.56
N LEU A 191 -13.88 -9.62 17.16
CA LEU A 191 -12.62 -10.10 16.60
C LEU A 191 -12.73 -11.58 16.20
N VAL A 192 -12.37 -11.90 14.95
CA VAL A 192 -12.34 -13.26 14.46
C VAL A 192 -11.31 -14.05 15.25
N GLU A 193 -11.70 -15.23 15.77
CA GLU A 193 -10.86 -16.07 16.61
C GLU A 193 -10.17 -15.28 17.73
N ASN A 194 -10.93 -14.38 18.37
CA ASN A 194 -10.44 -13.48 19.42
C ASN A 194 -9.23 -12.63 19.01
N GLY A 195 -9.05 -12.39 17.72
CA GLY A 195 -7.96 -11.58 17.17
C GLY A 195 -6.59 -12.24 17.17
N ARG A 196 -6.50 -13.58 17.14
CA ARG A 196 -5.24 -14.35 17.18
C ARG A 196 -4.47 -14.38 15.85
N MET A 197 -5.07 -13.88 14.77
CA MET A 197 -4.38 -13.84 13.48
C MET A 197 -3.21 -12.88 13.53
N LEU A 198 -2.03 -13.37 13.15
CA LEU A 198 -0.82 -12.57 13.11
C LEU A 198 -0.83 -11.60 11.94
N GLN A 199 -0.45 -10.38 12.22
CA GLN A 199 -0.35 -9.26 11.28
C GLN A 199 1.03 -8.61 11.40
N GLN A 200 1.50 -8.01 10.30
CA GLN A 200 2.75 -7.26 10.27
C GLN A 200 2.52 -5.91 9.59
N PRO A 201 1.75 -4.99 10.23
CA PRO A 201 1.34 -3.73 9.61
C PRO A 201 2.53 -2.81 9.32
N ILE A 202 2.44 -2.02 8.26
CA ILE A 202 3.46 -1.06 7.87
C ILE A 202 2.96 0.38 7.95
N ASP A 203 3.79 1.28 8.49
CA ASP A 203 3.54 2.72 8.43
C ASP A 203 3.65 3.22 6.99
N CYS A 204 2.71 4.08 6.57
CA CYS A 204 2.68 4.59 5.18
C CYS A 204 3.90 5.44 4.83
N ASP A 205 4.50 6.15 5.80
CA ASP A 205 5.70 6.96 5.57
C ASP A 205 6.94 6.05 5.41
N ASP A 206 7.02 4.91 6.11
CA ASP A 206 8.09 3.91 5.92
C ASP A 206 7.98 3.21 4.57
N LEU A 207 6.76 2.84 4.16
CA LEU A 207 6.51 2.32 2.81
C LEU A 207 7.04 3.29 1.75
N ALA A 208 6.69 4.57 1.89
CA ALA A 208 7.10 5.60 0.94
C ALA A 208 8.63 5.79 0.92
N LYS A 209 9.30 5.83 2.07
CA LYS A 209 10.77 5.91 2.16
C LYS A 209 11.45 4.74 1.45
N THR A 210 10.94 3.51 1.65
CA THR A 210 11.47 2.34 0.93
C THR A 210 11.32 2.53 -0.58
N MET A 211 10.15 2.97 -1.04
CA MET A 211 9.92 3.20 -2.46
C MET A 211 10.91 4.22 -3.05
N ILE A 212 11.07 5.38 -2.39
CA ILE A 212 12.00 6.43 -2.84
C ILE A 212 13.45 5.92 -2.83
N SER A 213 13.85 5.11 -1.85
CA SER A 213 15.21 4.54 -1.79
C SER A 213 15.52 3.54 -2.92
N CYS A 214 14.49 3.05 -3.63
CA CYS A 214 14.68 2.18 -4.80
C CYS A 214 14.99 2.95 -6.09
N ILE A 215 14.82 4.28 -6.13
CA ILE A 215 15.05 5.06 -7.35
C ILE A 215 16.51 4.95 -7.75
N GLY A 216 16.76 4.44 -8.95
CA GLY A 216 18.11 4.26 -9.48
C GLY A 216 18.92 3.12 -8.84
N ASN A 217 18.34 2.33 -7.94
CA ASN A 217 19.03 1.20 -7.30
C ASN A 217 19.04 -0.03 -8.23
N GLU A 218 20.25 -0.44 -8.67
CA GLU A 218 20.42 -1.58 -9.58
C GLU A 218 19.99 -2.91 -8.97
N LYS A 219 20.17 -3.08 -7.64
CA LYS A 219 19.77 -4.32 -6.95
C LYS A 219 18.26 -4.44 -6.77
N ALA A 220 17.53 -3.33 -6.86
CA ALA A 220 16.08 -3.31 -6.82
C ALA A 220 15.44 -3.50 -8.21
N ASN A 221 16.23 -3.35 -9.28
CA ASN A 221 15.71 -3.49 -10.64
C ASN A 221 15.19 -4.90 -10.92
N GLY A 222 13.98 -4.99 -11.48
CA GLY A 222 13.29 -6.24 -11.81
C GLY A 222 12.78 -7.01 -10.59
N LYS A 223 12.90 -6.45 -9.37
CA LYS A 223 12.52 -7.12 -8.14
C LYS A 223 11.09 -6.78 -7.70
N ALA A 224 10.49 -7.72 -6.99
CA ALA A 224 9.33 -7.46 -6.16
C ALA A 224 9.75 -7.53 -4.69
N PHE A 225 9.18 -6.67 -3.85
CA PHE A 225 9.43 -6.66 -2.41
C PHE A 225 8.13 -6.78 -1.63
N ASN A 226 8.12 -7.67 -0.64
CA ASN A 226 7.12 -7.62 0.41
C ASN A 226 7.36 -6.38 1.27
N MET A 227 6.28 -5.66 1.57
CA MET A 227 6.34 -4.42 2.34
C MET A 227 5.53 -4.59 3.62
N ALA A 228 6.23 -4.75 4.73
CA ALA A 228 5.66 -4.89 6.07
C ALA A 228 6.52 -4.17 7.11
N GLY A 229 5.94 -3.87 8.26
CA GLY A 229 6.65 -3.21 9.36
C GLY A 229 7.56 -4.15 10.14
N PRO A 230 8.28 -3.63 11.16
CA PRO A 230 9.21 -4.44 11.95
C PRO A 230 8.51 -5.40 12.91
N ASP A 231 7.26 -5.10 13.33
CA ASP A 231 6.58 -5.85 14.39
C ASP A 231 5.56 -6.84 13.84
N ILE A 232 5.63 -8.07 14.35
CA ILE A 232 4.62 -9.11 14.13
C ILE A 232 3.77 -9.20 15.39
N VAL A 233 2.47 -8.96 15.25
CA VAL A 233 1.54 -8.94 16.38
C VAL A 233 0.25 -9.71 16.06
N GLU A 234 -0.44 -10.20 17.08
CA GLU A 234 -1.83 -10.60 16.94
C GLU A 234 -2.69 -9.39 16.54
N SER A 235 -3.72 -9.59 15.72
CA SER A 235 -4.62 -8.50 15.33
C SER A 235 -5.30 -7.84 16.53
N ARG A 236 -5.51 -8.58 17.64
CA ARG A 236 -5.97 -8.03 18.92
C ARG A 236 -5.01 -6.96 19.47
N LYS A 237 -3.68 -7.21 19.38
CA LYS A 237 -2.67 -6.26 19.88
C LYS A 237 -2.71 -4.91 19.19
N TYR A 238 -3.07 -4.89 17.90
CA TYR A 238 -3.29 -3.65 17.17
C TYR A 238 -4.36 -2.77 17.84
N TYR A 239 -5.47 -3.37 18.29
CA TYR A 239 -6.55 -2.65 18.98
C TYR A 239 -6.22 -2.32 20.43
N GLU A 240 -5.45 -3.16 21.14
CA GLU A 240 -4.95 -2.86 22.47
C GLU A 240 -4.10 -1.60 22.48
N ILE A 241 -3.17 -1.47 21.52
CA ILE A 241 -2.35 -0.25 21.38
C ILE A 241 -3.23 1.00 21.18
N ILE A 242 -4.27 0.91 20.35
CA ILE A 242 -5.19 2.05 20.12
C ILE A 242 -5.95 2.38 21.42
N ALA A 243 -6.48 1.37 22.11
CA ALA A 243 -7.21 1.55 23.35
C ALA A 243 -6.33 2.18 24.45
N ASP A 244 -5.08 1.72 24.58
CA ASP A 244 -4.08 2.28 25.50
C ASP A 244 -3.83 3.78 25.20
N VAL A 245 -3.67 4.14 23.91
CA VAL A 245 -3.49 5.55 23.51
C VAL A 245 -4.72 6.41 23.82
N LEU A 246 -5.91 5.83 23.73
CA LEU A 246 -7.17 6.52 24.07
C LEU A 246 -7.44 6.57 25.59
N GLY A 247 -6.71 5.78 26.40
CA GLY A 247 -6.90 5.66 27.83
C GLY A 247 -8.16 4.88 28.21
N VAL A 248 -8.57 3.89 27.41
CA VAL A 248 -9.76 3.05 27.61
C VAL A 248 -9.42 1.56 27.65
N GLU A 249 -10.27 0.78 28.31
CA GLU A 249 -10.16 -0.68 28.28
C GLU A 249 -10.70 -1.24 26.96
N LEU A 250 -9.96 -2.14 26.31
CA LEU A 250 -10.42 -2.87 25.14
C LEU A 250 -11.35 -4.01 25.55
N LYS A 251 -12.62 -3.91 25.21
CA LYS A 251 -13.58 -5.01 25.31
C LYS A 251 -13.69 -5.73 23.95
N THR A 252 -13.73 -7.06 23.98
CA THR A 252 -13.81 -7.87 22.76
C THR A 252 -14.85 -8.97 22.87
N GLU A 253 -15.45 -9.31 21.73
CA GLU A 253 -16.26 -10.51 21.51
C GLU A 253 -15.59 -11.38 20.45
N SER A 254 -15.45 -12.67 20.70
CA SER A 254 -14.92 -13.59 19.70
C SER A 254 -15.98 -13.93 18.68
N VAL A 255 -15.58 -13.89 17.40
CA VAL A 255 -16.40 -14.36 16.28
C VAL A 255 -15.72 -15.62 15.72
N ASP A 256 -16.50 -16.67 15.53
CA ASP A 256 -16.06 -17.89 14.91
C ASP A 256 -15.62 -17.67 13.45
N TYR A 257 -14.55 -18.36 13.03
CA TYR A 257 -13.97 -18.24 11.69
C TYR A 257 -14.97 -18.56 10.57
N ASP A 258 -15.66 -19.71 10.69
CA ASP A 258 -16.58 -20.18 9.64
C ASP A 258 -17.80 -19.26 9.54
N LYS A 259 -18.31 -18.80 10.68
CA LYS A 259 -19.40 -17.83 10.73
C LYS A 259 -18.99 -16.51 10.05
N HIS A 260 -17.80 -15.99 10.36
CA HIS A 260 -17.30 -14.76 9.73
C HIS A 260 -17.14 -14.91 8.21
N LEU A 261 -16.61 -16.06 7.77
CA LEU A 261 -16.44 -16.37 6.35
C LEU A 261 -17.78 -16.45 5.61
N GLN A 262 -18.80 -17.05 6.25
CA GLN A 262 -20.16 -17.08 5.68
C GLN A 262 -20.78 -15.71 5.55
N GLU A 263 -20.64 -14.86 6.57
CA GLU A 263 -21.18 -13.49 6.57
C GLU A 263 -20.41 -12.54 5.65
N ARG A 264 -19.10 -12.77 5.46
CA ARG A 264 -18.18 -11.88 4.74
C ARG A 264 -17.20 -12.66 3.86
N PRO A 265 -17.67 -13.37 2.83
CA PRO A 265 -16.83 -14.23 1.99
C PRO A 265 -15.68 -13.49 1.32
N GLY A 266 -15.86 -12.21 0.95
CA GLY A 266 -14.81 -11.35 0.39
C GLY A 266 -13.65 -11.05 1.37
N GLN A 267 -13.76 -11.43 2.65
CA GLN A 267 -12.65 -11.32 3.60
C GLN A 267 -11.79 -12.58 3.71
N ARG A 268 -12.11 -13.65 2.96
CA ARG A 268 -11.31 -14.89 2.94
C ARG A 268 -9.80 -14.66 2.84
N PRO A 269 -9.27 -13.80 1.96
CA PRO A 269 -7.82 -13.57 1.86
C PRO A 269 -7.17 -12.97 3.11
N PHE A 270 -7.96 -12.42 4.03
CA PHE A 270 -7.48 -11.84 5.29
C PHE A 270 -7.63 -12.77 6.50
N LEU A 271 -8.25 -13.93 6.33
CA LEU A 271 -8.44 -14.94 7.36
C LEU A 271 -7.23 -15.88 7.48
N PHE A 272 -6.02 -15.34 7.32
CA PHE A 272 -4.73 -16.02 7.42
C PHE A 272 -3.73 -15.15 8.16
N HIS A 273 -2.65 -15.76 8.67
CA HIS A 273 -1.51 -14.98 9.13
C HIS A 273 -0.91 -14.18 7.99
N ARG A 274 -0.54 -12.95 8.25
CA ARG A 274 0.04 -12.03 7.26
C ARG A 274 1.41 -11.57 7.74
N ILE A 275 2.38 -12.48 7.61
CA ILE A 275 3.77 -12.31 8.04
C ILE A 275 4.68 -12.49 6.82
N TYR A 276 5.64 -11.60 6.65
CA TYR A 276 6.44 -11.47 5.44
C TYR A 276 7.94 -11.51 5.72
N LYS A 277 8.68 -12.15 4.82
CA LYS A 277 10.13 -12.09 4.78
C LYS A 277 10.56 -10.75 4.18
N LEU A 278 11.43 -10.01 4.88
CA LEU A 278 11.89 -8.66 4.52
C LEU A 278 13.39 -8.59 4.19
N ASP A 279 14.12 -9.70 4.28
CA ASP A 279 15.58 -9.74 4.05
C ASP A 279 15.97 -9.19 2.68
N ASP A 280 15.08 -9.33 1.68
CA ASP A 280 15.31 -8.87 0.32
C ASP A 280 15.50 -7.35 0.24
N LEU A 281 14.86 -6.57 1.12
CA LEU A 281 15.06 -5.12 1.22
C LEU A 281 16.48 -4.79 1.67
N ALA A 282 16.94 -5.42 2.76
CA ALA A 282 18.29 -5.23 3.27
C ALA A 282 19.36 -5.68 2.25
N ASN A 283 19.13 -6.83 1.58
CA ASN A 283 20.02 -7.36 0.56
C ASN A 283 20.13 -6.43 -0.67
N ALA A 284 19.05 -5.72 -1.00
CA ALA A 284 19.06 -4.69 -2.03
C ALA A 284 19.71 -3.37 -1.58
N GLY A 285 19.95 -3.20 -0.27
CA GLY A 285 20.52 -1.97 0.30
C GLY A 285 19.54 -0.78 0.23
N VAL A 286 18.22 -1.06 0.25
CA VAL A 286 17.17 -0.05 0.30
C VAL A 286 16.72 0.18 1.75
N TYR A 287 15.95 1.25 1.98
CA TYR A 287 15.40 1.50 3.31
C TYR A 287 14.52 0.34 3.77
N VAL A 288 14.78 -0.18 4.96
CA VAL A 288 13.96 -1.23 5.60
C VAL A 288 12.99 -0.53 6.57
N PRO A 289 11.67 -0.81 6.51
CA PRO A 289 10.70 -0.24 7.44
C PRO A 289 11.10 -0.47 8.89
N ALA A 290 11.14 0.60 9.69
CA ALA A 290 11.70 0.58 11.03
C ALA A 290 10.80 1.22 12.11
N THR A 291 9.67 1.82 11.73
CA THR A 291 8.75 2.45 12.68
C THR A 291 8.06 1.39 13.53
N PRO A 292 8.30 1.34 14.87
CA PRO A 292 7.62 0.41 15.76
C PRO A 292 6.10 0.64 15.71
N LEU A 293 5.32 -0.44 15.68
CA LEU A 293 3.86 -0.39 15.54
C LEU A 293 3.21 0.48 16.62
N ALA A 294 3.68 0.37 17.87
CA ALA A 294 3.15 1.16 18.99
C ALA A 294 3.34 2.66 18.76
N GLU A 295 4.49 3.08 18.25
CA GLU A 295 4.78 4.49 17.96
C GLU A 295 3.95 5.01 16.78
N GLY A 296 3.92 4.24 15.70
CA GLY A 296 3.16 4.60 14.52
C GLY A 296 1.66 4.67 14.77
N LEU A 297 1.08 3.69 15.49
CA LEU A 297 -0.32 3.70 15.87
C LEU A 297 -0.65 4.81 16.86
N LYS A 298 0.23 5.13 17.82
CA LYS A 298 0.06 6.29 18.70
C LYS A 298 -0.08 7.58 17.89
N LYS A 299 0.86 7.84 16.97
CA LYS A 299 0.82 9.00 16.07
C LYS A 299 -0.49 9.04 15.27
N HIS A 300 -0.87 7.90 14.68
CA HIS A 300 -2.07 7.79 13.85
C HIS A 300 -3.35 8.00 14.67
N THR A 301 -3.48 7.36 15.85
CA THR A 301 -4.65 7.46 16.72
C THR A 301 -4.88 8.90 17.21
N LEU A 302 -3.82 9.57 17.66
CA LEU A 302 -3.91 10.97 18.09
C LEU A 302 -4.29 11.91 16.95
N ALA A 303 -3.75 11.70 15.75
CA ALA A 303 -4.11 12.50 14.59
C ALA A 303 -5.57 12.28 14.17
N MET A 304 -6.05 11.02 14.20
CA MET A 304 -7.45 10.71 13.91
C MET A 304 -8.40 11.28 14.98
N ARG A 305 -8.05 11.16 16.25
CA ARG A 305 -8.84 11.77 17.35
C ARG A 305 -9.00 13.27 17.14
N LYS A 306 -7.91 13.97 16.81
CA LYS A 306 -7.93 15.41 16.50
C LYS A 306 -8.81 15.70 15.27
N LYS A 307 -8.70 14.91 14.19
CA LYS A 307 -9.51 15.05 12.96
C LYS A 307 -11.00 14.91 13.24
N LEU A 308 -11.37 14.06 14.19
CA LEU A 308 -12.77 13.79 14.57
C LEU A 308 -13.30 14.77 15.65
N GLY A 309 -12.47 15.64 16.20
CA GLY A 309 -12.86 16.59 17.25
C GLY A 309 -13.14 15.92 18.62
N LEU A 310 -12.51 14.76 18.89
CA LEU A 310 -12.70 13.93 20.08
C LEU A 310 -11.59 14.12 21.12
#